data_1d2af091bfe8afa1c70c172f8f65c875
#
_entry.id   1d2af091bfe8afa1c70c172f8f65c875
#
_cell.length_a   1.000
_cell.length_b   1.000
_cell.length_c   1.000
_cell.angle_alpha   90.00
_cell.angle_beta   90.00
_cell.angle_gamma   90.00
#
_symmetry.space_group_name_H-M   'P 1'
#
loop_
_entity.id
_entity.type
_entity.pdbx_description
1 polymer ?
#
loop_
_entity_poly.entity_id
_entity_poly.type
_entity_poly.pdbx_seq_one_letter_code
_entity_poly.pdbx_strand_id
1 'polypeptide(L)'
;MSLTAVLDHTALAALYRADPFFTGLYIEASRGTGRVIVPSLSVLAAERQVRGAGRHAASLRFAEHTPFTAAHAAEAMDWKNADWPVAHAAAIAWHAVKAGAPVTVLSLQPDLYRGTGITPLNPL
;
A
#
# COMPACT_ATOMS: atom_id res chain seq x y z
N MET A 1 -3.47 -14.29 14.83
CA MET A 1 -2.36 -13.63 14.10
C MET A 1 -2.91 -12.45 13.34
N SER A 2 -2.34 -11.28 13.52
CA SER A 2 -2.82 -10.07 12.84
C SER A 2 -2.12 -9.90 11.48
N LEU A 3 -2.89 -9.47 10.48
CA LEU A 3 -2.38 -9.15 9.16
C LEU A 3 -1.82 -7.73 9.15
N THR A 4 -0.63 -7.55 8.57
CA THR A 4 -0.11 -6.24 8.23
C THR A 4 -0.14 -6.09 6.71
N ALA A 5 -0.96 -5.18 6.23
CA ALA A 5 -1.20 -4.98 4.81
C ALA A 5 -0.75 -3.58 4.37
N VAL A 6 -0.04 -3.54 3.25
CA VAL A 6 0.26 -2.28 2.55
C VAL A 6 -0.80 -2.11 1.46
N LEU A 7 -1.54 -1.02 1.50
CA LEU A 7 -2.55 -0.72 0.48
C LEU A 7 -1.93 0.21 -0.56
N ASP A 8 -1.80 -0.26 -1.78
CA ASP A 8 -1.33 0.60 -2.86
C ASP A 8 -2.47 1.51 -3.36
N HIS A 9 -2.18 2.31 -4.39
CA HIS A 9 -3.16 3.25 -4.93
C HIS A 9 -4.43 2.58 -5.45
N THR A 10 -4.32 1.37 -6.01
CA THR A 10 -5.49 0.63 -6.51
C THR A 10 -6.37 0.16 -5.35
N ALA A 11 -5.75 -0.32 -4.28
CA ALA A 11 -6.44 -0.76 -3.07
C ALA A 11 -7.09 0.42 -2.35
N LEU A 12 -6.41 1.58 -2.28
CA LEU A 12 -6.98 2.78 -1.67
C LEU A 12 -8.20 3.28 -2.43
N ALA A 13 -8.19 3.19 -3.76
CA ALA A 13 -9.36 3.54 -4.56
C ALA A 13 -10.53 2.59 -4.27
N ALA A 14 -10.26 1.29 -4.12
CA ALA A 14 -11.29 0.32 -3.77
C ALA A 14 -11.87 0.58 -2.37
N LEU A 15 -11.02 0.92 -1.41
CA LEU A 15 -11.47 1.28 -0.07
C LEU A 15 -12.38 2.52 -0.10
N TYR A 16 -12.01 3.53 -0.89
CA TYR A 16 -12.81 4.73 -1.07
C TYR A 16 -14.21 4.41 -1.64
N ARG A 17 -14.28 3.41 -2.52
CA ARG A 17 -15.54 2.94 -3.11
C ARG A 17 -16.31 2.01 -2.18
N ALA A 18 -15.88 1.86 -0.95
CA ALA A 18 -16.51 1.03 0.07
C ALA A 18 -16.52 -0.47 -0.28
N ASP A 19 -15.48 -0.95 -0.96
CA ASP A 19 -15.32 -2.37 -1.20
C ASP A 19 -15.37 -3.14 0.13
N PRO A 20 -16.18 -4.20 0.25
CA PRO A 20 -16.36 -4.90 1.52
C PRO A 20 -15.07 -5.49 2.12
N PHE A 21 -14.19 -6.04 1.29
CA PHE A 21 -12.94 -6.61 1.79
C PHE A 21 -12.07 -5.54 2.44
N PHE A 22 -11.81 -4.45 1.72
CA PHE A 22 -10.93 -3.39 2.23
C PHE A 22 -11.57 -2.63 3.39
N THR A 23 -12.89 -2.44 3.37
CA THR A 23 -13.61 -1.85 4.49
C THR A 23 -13.46 -2.71 5.74
N GLY A 24 -13.63 -4.02 5.61
CA GLY A 24 -13.46 -4.97 6.71
C GLY A 24 -12.03 -4.95 7.26
N LEU A 25 -11.04 -4.88 6.37
CA LEU A 25 -9.63 -4.80 6.76
C LEU A 25 -9.34 -3.55 7.58
N TYR A 26 -9.89 -2.41 7.18
CA TYR A 26 -9.73 -1.16 7.92
C TYR A 26 -10.44 -1.21 9.28
N ILE A 27 -11.61 -1.83 9.35
CA ILE A 27 -12.30 -2.04 10.62
C ILE A 27 -11.44 -2.86 11.59
N GLU A 28 -10.79 -3.93 11.09
CA GLU A 28 -9.86 -4.72 11.91
C GLU A 28 -8.72 -3.84 12.43
N ALA A 29 -8.17 -2.97 11.59
CA ALA A 29 -7.12 -2.04 12.00
C ALA A 29 -7.61 -1.10 13.11
N SER A 30 -8.86 -0.62 13.01
CA SER A 30 -9.44 0.27 14.02
C SER A 30 -9.64 -0.41 15.37
N ARG A 31 -9.74 -1.74 15.37
CA ARG A 31 -9.89 -2.55 16.59
C ARG A 31 -8.57 -3.07 17.15
N GLY A 32 -7.47 -2.78 16.47
CA GLY A 32 -6.15 -3.25 16.87
C GLY A 32 -5.89 -4.72 16.53
N THR A 33 -6.73 -5.34 15.71
CA THR A 33 -6.56 -6.75 15.31
C THR A 33 -5.91 -6.93 13.95
N GLY A 34 -5.44 -5.82 13.36
CA GLY A 34 -4.69 -5.80 12.11
C GLY A 34 -3.98 -4.48 11.98
N ARG A 35 -3.12 -4.36 10.95
CA ARG A 35 -2.40 -3.13 10.65
C ARG A 35 -2.53 -2.81 9.17
N VAL A 36 -2.79 -1.55 8.87
CA VAL A 36 -2.88 -1.04 7.50
C VAL A 36 -1.82 0.04 7.33
N ILE A 37 -0.97 -0.16 6.33
CA ILE A 37 0.08 0.80 5.97
C ILE A 37 -0.34 1.51 4.68
N VAL A 38 -0.29 2.84 4.71
CA VAL A 38 -0.68 3.69 3.57
C VAL A 38 0.55 4.46 3.11
N PRO A 39 1.14 4.10 1.96
CA PRO A 39 2.27 4.84 1.40
C PRO A 39 1.82 6.22 0.90
N SER A 40 2.59 7.26 1.20
CA SER A 40 2.24 8.63 0.79
C SER A 40 2.10 8.79 -0.72
N LEU A 41 2.95 8.13 -1.50
CA LEU A 41 2.86 8.22 -2.95
C LEU A 41 1.63 7.47 -3.49
N SER A 42 1.17 6.45 -2.79
CA SER A 42 -0.08 5.77 -3.14
C SER A 42 -1.29 6.67 -2.91
N VAL A 43 -1.25 7.52 -1.89
CA VAL A 43 -2.30 8.51 -1.63
C VAL A 43 -2.42 9.47 -2.81
N LEU A 44 -1.30 10.02 -3.25
CA LEU A 44 -1.28 10.95 -4.37
C LEU A 44 -1.76 10.28 -5.67
N ALA A 45 -1.29 9.07 -5.94
CA ALA A 45 -1.70 8.34 -7.14
C ALA A 45 -3.19 7.98 -7.12
N ALA A 46 -3.72 7.59 -5.96
CA ALA A 46 -5.15 7.30 -5.81
C ALA A 46 -5.99 8.52 -6.12
N GLU A 47 -5.58 9.70 -5.64
CA GLU A 47 -6.30 10.95 -5.91
C GLU A 47 -6.31 11.29 -7.39
N ARG A 48 -5.21 11.05 -8.09
CA ARG A 48 -5.11 11.30 -9.53
C ARG A 48 -5.96 10.35 -10.37
N GLN A 49 -6.15 9.13 -9.90
CA GLN A 49 -6.96 8.13 -10.61
C GLN A 49 -8.45 8.26 -10.27
N VAL A 50 -8.77 8.50 -9.01
CA VAL A 50 -10.15 8.60 -8.53
C VAL A 50 -10.24 9.81 -7.62
N ARG A 51 -10.86 10.86 -8.09
CA ARG A 51 -11.00 12.10 -7.33
C ARG A 51 -11.66 11.84 -5.98
N GLY A 52 -11.03 12.28 -4.92
CA GLY A 52 -11.49 12.07 -3.55
C GLY A 52 -10.85 10.88 -2.84
N ALA A 53 -10.31 9.91 -3.59
CA ALA A 53 -9.74 8.70 -3.00
C ALA A 53 -8.50 9.00 -2.16
N GLY A 54 -7.63 9.91 -2.62
CA GLY A 54 -6.44 10.28 -1.87
C GLY A 54 -6.75 11.06 -0.62
N ARG A 55 -7.69 12.01 -0.69
CA ARG A 55 -8.14 12.76 0.50
C ARG A 55 -8.74 11.84 1.54
N HIS A 56 -9.54 10.87 1.11
CA HIS A 56 -10.09 9.85 1.98
C HIS A 56 -8.97 9.05 2.65
N ALA A 57 -8.01 8.55 1.86
CA ALA A 57 -6.89 7.77 2.39
C ALA A 57 -6.07 8.58 3.41
N ALA A 58 -5.79 9.85 3.12
CA ALA A 58 -5.03 10.71 4.02
C ALA A 58 -5.74 10.94 5.36
N SER A 59 -7.07 10.80 5.40
CA SER A 59 -7.86 11.01 6.62
C SER A 59 -8.01 9.76 7.49
N LEU A 60 -7.50 8.61 7.06
CA LEU A 60 -7.66 7.35 7.77
C LEU A 60 -6.86 7.35 9.07
N ARG A 61 -7.56 7.45 10.21
CA ARG A 61 -6.94 7.60 11.54
C ARG A 61 -6.22 6.35 12.01
N PHE A 62 -6.67 5.18 11.57
CA PHE A 62 -6.16 3.89 12.04
C PHE A 62 -5.19 3.26 11.06
N ALA A 63 -4.75 4.01 10.05
CA ALA A 63 -3.71 3.60 9.13
C ALA A 63 -2.36 4.19 9.55
N GLU A 64 -1.30 3.46 9.23
CA GLU A 64 0.07 3.95 9.42
C GLU A 64 0.50 4.63 8.13
N HIS A 65 0.60 5.95 8.15
CA HIS A 65 0.98 6.75 6.98
C HIS A 65 2.50 6.79 6.88
N THR A 66 3.04 6.23 5.80
CA THR A 66 4.48 6.08 5.61
C THR A 66 4.99 7.03 4.54
N PRO A 67 5.87 7.97 4.88
CA PRO A 67 6.44 8.89 3.89
C PRO A 67 7.43 8.17 2.96
N PHE A 68 7.60 8.71 1.76
CA PHE A 68 8.64 8.25 0.84
C PHE A 68 9.97 8.84 1.27
N THR A 69 10.92 7.98 1.66
CA THR A 69 12.20 8.41 2.21
C THR A 69 13.35 8.15 1.23
N ALA A 70 14.53 8.68 1.55
CA ALA A 70 15.75 8.39 0.80
C ALA A 70 16.05 6.88 0.79
N ALA A 71 15.76 6.18 1.87
CA ALA A 71 15.95 4.72 1.92
C ALA A 71 15.02 4.00 0.95
N HIS A 72 13.78 4.46 0.81
CA HIS A 72 12.85 3.93 -0.19
C HIS A 72 13.37 4.18 -1.61
N ALA A 73 13.88 5.38 -1.87
CA ALA A 73 14.43 5.73 -3.17
C ALA A 73 15.63 4.83 -3.53
N ALA A 74 16.51 4.60 -2.55
CA ALA A 74 17.66 3.73 -2.76
C ALA A 74 17.25 2.29 -3.09
N GLU A 75 16.24 1.77 -2.41
CA GLU A 75 15.72 0.42 -2.67
C GLU A 75 15.14 0.31 -4.09
N ALA A 76 14.52 1.38 -4.58
CA ALA A 76 13.82 1.38 -5.86
C ALA A 76 14.71 1.67 -7.07
N MET A 77 15.97 2.04 -6.88
CA MET A 77 16.85 2.48 -7.97
C MET A 77 16.97 1.51 -9.13
N ASP A 78 16.91 0.20 -8.85
CA ASP A 78 17.09 -0.82 -9.87
C ASP A 78 15.77 -1.28 -10.52
N TRP A 79 14.64 -0.75 -10.09
CA TRP A 79 13.34 -1.14 -10.62
C TRP A 79 12.90 -0.22 -11.76
N LYS A 80 13.49 -0.42 -12.94
CA LYS A 80 13.36 0.50 -14.07
C LYS A 80 11.94 0.65 -14.60
N ASN A 81 11.10 -0.38 -14.43
CA ASN A 81 9.75 -0.39 -14.99
C ASN A 81 8.66 -0.08 -13.95
N ALA A 82 9.04 0.17 -12.70
CA ALA A 82 8.07 0.46 -11.66
C ALA A 82 7.80 1.96 -11.61
N ASP A 83 6.52 2.32 -11.73
CA ASP A 83 6.09 3.70 -11.51
C ASP A 83 6.30 4.09 -10.05
N TRP A 84 6.36 5.39 -9.77
CA TRP A 84 6.66 5.89 -8.43
C TRP A 84 5.71 5.39 -7.33
N PRO A 85 4.37 5.22 -7.54
CA PRO A 85 3.53 4.69 -6.47
C PRO A 85 3.82 3.21 -6.19
N VAL A 86 4.10 2.43 -7.23
CA VAL A 86 4.49 1.03 -7.08
C VAL A 86 5.84 0.92 -6.38
N ALA A 87 6.80 1.76 -6.76
CA ALA A 87 8.12 1.79 -6.14
C ALA A 87 8.03 2.04 -4.63
N HIS A 88 7.15 2.94 -4.20
CA HIS A 88 6.99 3.22 -2.77
C HIS A 88 6.44 2.02 -2.00
N ALA A 89 5.35 1.43 -2.48
CA ALA A 89 4.75 0.26 -1.83
C ALA A 89 5.71 -0.94 -1.80
N ALA A 90 6.40 -1.20 -2.91
CA ALA A 90 7.37 -2.29 -2.99
C ALA A 90 8.58 -2.06 -2.07
N ALA A 91 9.07 -0.83 -1.96
CA ALA A 91 10.18 -0.50 -1.07
C ALA A 91 9.80 -0.72 0.40
N ILE A 92 8.59 -0.35 0.79
CA ILE A 92 8.10 -0.62 2.15
C ILE A 92 8.11 -2.13 2.42
N ALA A 93 7.62 -2.92 1.46
CA ALA A 93 7.58 -4.38 1.60
C ALA A 93 8.98 -4.98 1.72
N TRP A 94 9.94 -4.52 0.91
CA TRP A 94 11.32 -5.00 0.99
C TRP A 94 11.98 -4.64 2.31
N HIS A 95 11.79 -3.42 2.81
CA HIS A 95 12.33 -3.03 4.12
C HIS A 95 11.75 -3.91 5.23
N ALA A 96 10.46 -4.25 5.15
CA ALA A 96 9.82 -5.13 6.11
C ALA A 96 10.43 -6.54 6.10
N VAL A 97 10.67 -7.09 4.90
CA VAL A 97 11.33 -8.40 4.77
C VAL A 97 12.72 -8.38 5.40
N LYS A 98 13.51 -7.35 5.09
CA LYS A 98 14.87 -7.20 5.65
C LYS A 98 14.86 -7.03 7.16
N ALA A 99 13.81 -6.45 7.71
CA ALA A 99 13.65 -6.28 9.16
C ALA A 99 13.07 -7.52 9.84
N GLY A 100 12.77 -8.58 9.11
CA GLY A 100 12.19 -9.80 9.67
C GLY A 100 10.72 -9.68 10.04
N ALA A 101 10.02 -8.67 9.53
CA ALA A 101 8.61 -8.42 9.81
C ALA A 101 7.84 -8.26 8.49
N PRO A 102 7.71 -9.33 7.69
CA PRO A 102 7.12 -9.23 6.35
C PRO A 102 5.68 -8.73 6.39
N VAL A 103 5.31 -7.99 5.35
CA VAL A 103 3.97 -7.45 5.15
C VAL A 103 3.40 -7.98 3.83
N THR A 104 2.09 -7.90 3.68
CA THR A 104 1.42 -8.25 2.42
C THR A 104 1.03 -6.96 1.70
N VAL A 105 1.48 -6.81 0.45
CA VAL A 105 1.01 -5.71 -0.40
C VAL A 105 -0.30 -6.16 -1.03
N LEU A 106 -1.34 -5.36 -0.88
CA LEU A 106 -2.63 -5.60 -1.53
C LEU A 106 -2.77 -4.66 -2.71
N SER A 107 -3.04 -5.23 -3.88
CA SER A 107 -3.14 -4.48 -5.12
C SER A 107 -4.18 -5.14 -6.03
N LEU A 108 -4.98 -4.33 -6.72
CA LEU A 108 -5.88 -4.83 -7.75
C LEU A 108 -5.17 -5.01 -9.10
N GLN A 109 -3.92 -4.59 -9.19
CA GLN A 109 -3.11 -4.71 -10.40
C GLN A 109 -1.72 -5.26 -10.05
N PRO A 110 -1.63 -6.55 -9.66
CA PRO A 110 -0.33 -7.14 -9.27
C PRO A 110 0.75 -7.07 -10.35
N ASP A 111 0.35 -7.04 -11.62
CA ASP A 111 1.28 -6.98 -12.74
C ASP A 111 2.16 -5.72 -12.74
N LEU A 112 1.72 -4.66 -12.08
CA LEU A 112 2.50 -3.43 -11.95
C LEU A 112 3.81 -3.65 -11.17
N TYR A 113 3.90 -4.74 -10.40
CA TYR A 113 5.05 -5.02 -9.54
C TYR A 113 6.12 -5.89 -10.19
N ARG A 114 5.98 -6.18 -11.48
CA ARG A 114 7.01 -6.95 -12.21
C ARG A 114 8.35 -6.24 -12.12
N GLY A 115 9.39 -7.04 -11.87
CA GLY A 115 10.74 -6.52 -11.75
C GLY A 115 11.10 -5.97 -10.37
N THR A 116 10.15 -5.87 -9.44
CA THR A 116 10.43 -5.43 -8.07
C THR A 116 10.77 -6.56 -7.12
N GLY A 117 10.46 -7.81 -7.49
CA GLY A 117 10.59 -8.96 -6.61
C GLY A 117 9.47 -9.10 -5.59
N ILE A 118 8.55 -8.14 -5.53
CA ILE A 118 7.38 -8.21 -4.65
C ILE A 118 6.22 -8.82 -5.43
N THR A 119 5.53 -9.76 -4.80
CA THR A 119 4.34 -10.40 -5.35
C THR A 119 3.11 -9.95 -4.54
N PRO A 120 2.37 -8.95 -5.02
CA PRO A 120 1.19 -8.50 -4.30
C PRO A 120 0.06 -9.52 -4.38
N LEU A 121 -0.85 -9.42 -3.42
CA LEU A 121 -2.06 -10.21 -3.41
C LEU A 121 -3.21 -9.34 -3.93
N ASN A 122 -3.95 -9.86 -4.90
CA ASN A 122 -5.24 -9.29 -5.30
C ASN A 122 -6.32 -10.06 -4.53
N PRO A 123 -6.98 -9.44 -3.54
CA PRO A 123 -7.97 -10.16 -2.71
C PRO A 123 -9.35 -10.29 -3.35
N LEU A 124 -9.56 -9.66 -4.49
CA LEU A 124 -10.84 -9.69 -5.22
C LEU A 124 -10.78 -10.64 -6.44
#